data_49b9a3286bb9025d1b87045d3d4e9787
#
_entry.id   49b9a3286bb9025d1b87045d3d4e9787
#
_cell.length_a   1.000
_cell.length_b   1.000
_cell.length_c   1.000
_cell.angle_alpha   90.00
_cell.angle_beta   90.00
_cell.angle_gamma   90.00
#
_symmetry.space_group_name_H-M   'P 1'
#
loop_
_entity.id
_entity.type
_entity.pdbx_description
1 polymer ?
#
loop_
_entity_poly.entity_id
_entity_poly.type
_entity_poly.pdbx_seq_one_letter_code
_entity_poly.pdbx_strand_id
1 'polypeptide(L)'
;MAFIDWDLAAPGARIHDIAHVCWQYLGLGPSVTDVDKAARRMRLIVDSYELPDPQRLVSTILWWQDRCWRGIETQADAGDLAMARLRDAGAVRQVQSAYQWVSDHRDALERSVQ
;
A
#
# COMPACT_ATOMS: atom_id res chain seq x y z
N MET A 1 -13.26 4.66 -9.02
CA MET A 1 -13.67 3.95 -7.86
C MET A 1 -14.25 4.86 -6.81
N ALA A 2 -15.52 4.67 -6.56
CA ALA A 2 -16.27 5.58 -5.70
C ALA A 2 -15.76 5.63 -4.26
N PHE A 3 -15.22 4.53 -3.75
CA PHE A 3 -14.74 4.50 -2.37
C PHE A 3 -13.53 5.41 -2.13
N ILE A 4 -12.84 5.82 -3.17
CA ILE A 4 -11.72 6.74 -3.03
C ILE A 4 -12.21 8.15 -2.68
N ASP A 5 -13.36 8.53 -3.20
CA ASP A 5 -13.89 9.86 -3.02
C ASP A 5 -14.20 10.18 -1.56
N TRP A 6 -14.77 9.23 -0.83
CA TRP A 6 -15.07 9.48 0.58
C TRP A 6 -13.82 9.47 1.44
N ASP A 7 -12.77 8.77 1.03
CA ASP A 7 -11.49 8.81 1.74
C ASP A 7 -10.89 10.21 1.70
N LEU A 8 -11.02 10.89 0.57
CA LEU A 8 -10.49 12.23 0.41
C LEU A 8 -11.18 13.26 1.29
N ALA A 9 -12.38 12.98 1.73
CA ALA A 9 -13.15 13.90 2.56
C ALA A 9 -12.81 13.80 4.05
N ALA A 10 -12.16 12.72 4.49
CA ALA A 10 -11.91 12.48 5.91
C ALA A 10 -10.59 13.12 6.36
N PRO A 11 -10.53 13.67 7.60
CA PRO A 11 -9.27 14.12 8.16
C PRO A 11 -8.25 12.98 8.21
N GLY A 12 -7.03 13.23 7.75
CA GLY A 12 -5.99 12.20 7.70
C GLY A 12 -6.07 11.27 6.51
N ALA A 13 -7.11 11.38 5.68
CA ALA A 13 -7.27 10.56 4.48
C ALA A 13 -6.12 10.74 3.49
N ARG A 14 -5.44 11.87 3.55
CA ARG A 14 -4.34 12.18 2.65
C ARG A 14 -3.20 11.17 2.76
N ILE A 15 -2.85 10.75 3.97
CA ILE A 15 -1.81 9.74 4.15
C ILE A 15 -2.25 8.40 3.58
N HIS A 16 -3.52 8.05 3.69
CA HIS A 16 -4.08 6.83 3.11
C HIS A 16 -3.98 6.84 1.59
N ASP A 17 -4.34 7.96 0.97
CA ASP A 17 -4.23 8.15 -0.47
C ASP A 17 -2.79 8.00 -0.94
N ILE A 18 -1.88 8.68 -0.27
CA ILE A 18 -0.47 8.67 -0.62
C ILE A 18 0.13 7.28 -0.41
N ALA A 19 -0.28 6.58 0.65
CA ALA A 19 0.14 5.20 0.88
C ALA A 19 -0.29 4.30 -0.27
N HIS A 20 -1.51 4.44 -0.74
CA HIS A 20 -2.02 3.67 -1.86
C HIS A 20 -1.26 3.99 -3.16
N VAL A 21 -1.02 5.28 -3.42
CA VAL A 21 -0.24 5.71 -4.58
C VAL A 21 1.17 5.11 -4.54
N CYS A 22 1.84 5.20 -3.40
CA CYS A 22 3.18 4.64 -3.26
C CYS A 22 3.18 3.14 -3.54
N TRP A 23 2.25 2.40 -2.94
CA TRP A 23 2.18 0.97 -3.14
C TRP A 23 1.96 0.62 -4.61
N GLN A 24 0.95 1.21 -5.23
CA GLN A 24 0.55 0.85 -6.59
C GLN A 24 1.50 1.43 -7.65
N TYR A 25 1.85 2.70 -7.51
CA TYR A 25 2.68 3.37 -8.52
C TYR A 25 4.12 2.87 -8.51
N LEU A 26 4.69 2.68 -7.34
CA LEU A 26 6.06 2.20 -7.22
C LEU A 26 6.15 0.68 -7.31
N GLY A 27 5.02 -0.03 -7.26
CA GLY A 27 4.99 -1.47 -7.32
C GLY A 27 5.73 -2.12 -6.14
N LEU A 28 5.56 -1.56 -4.94
CA LEU A 28 6.28 -2.04 -3.76
C LEU A 28 5.98 -3.51 -3.50
N GLY A 29 6.98 -4.35 -3.68
CA GLY A 29 6.85 -5.78 -3.55
C GLY A 29 8.09 -6.49 -4.09
N PRO A 30 8.06 -7.83 -4.16
CA PRO A 30 9.24 -8.63 -4.55
C PRO A 30 9.78 -8.35 -5.95
N SER A 31 9.00 -7.70 -6.82
CA SER A 31 9.47 -7.33 -8.15
C SER A 31 10.39 -6.12 -8.17
N VAL A 32 10.50 -5.39 -7.05
CA VAL A 32 11.41 -4.25 -6.94
C VAL A 32 12.84 -4.77 -6.90
N THR A 33 13.65 -4.32 -7.86
CA THR A 33 15.05 -4.75 -7.97
C THR A 33 16.02 -3.76 -7.33
N ASP A 34 15.58 -2.51 -7.15
CA ASP A 34 16.42 -1.44 -6.56
C ASP A 34 15.65 -0.74 -5.46
N VAL A 35 15.91 -1.15 -4.23
CA VAL A 35 15.22 -0.60 -3.04
C VAL A 35 15.55 0.88 -2.86
N ASP A 36 16.78 1.28 -3.10
CA ASP A 36 17.18 2.68 -2.93
C ASP A 36 16.44 3.59 -3.91
N LYS A 37 16.24 3.13 -5.13
CA LYS A 37 15.49 3.88 -6.13
C LYS A 37 14.03 4.01 -5.74
N ALA A 38 13.43 2.93 -5.26
CA ALA A 38 12.04 2.96 -4.77
C ALA A 38 11.91 3.92 -3.58
N ALA A 39 12.86 3.89 -2.67
CA ALA A 39 12.87 4.78 -1.50
C ALA A 39 12.98 6.25 -1.91
N ARG A 40 13.85 6.56 -2.88
CA ARG A 40 13.98 7.93 -3.39
C ARG A 40 12.70 8.41 -4.06
N ARG A 41 12.04 7.53 -4.82
CA ARG A 41 10.76 7.87 -5.46
C ARG A 41 9.67 8.11 -4.43
N MET A 42 9.64 7.31 -3.37
CA MET A 42 8.72 7.51 -2.26
C MET A 42 8.93 8.90 -1.64
N ARG A 43 10.19 9.30 -1.42
CA ARG A 43 10.52 10.61 -0.89
C ARG A 43 10.02 11.73 -1.80
N LEU A 44 10.16 11.57 -3.12
CA LEU A 44 9.67 12.56 -4.07
C LEU A 44 8.15 12.70 -3.99
N ILE A 45 7.44 11.60 -3.83
CA ILE A 45 5.98 11.63 -3.67
C ILE A 45 5.59 12.36 -2.39
N VAL A 46 6.26 12.04 -1.28
CA VAL A 46 6.03 12.69 0.01
C VAL A 46 6.23 14.20 -0.09
N ASP A 47 7.32 14.61 -0.73
CA ASP A 47 7.65 16.03 -0.87
C ASP A 47 6.67 16.74 -1.80
N SER A 48 6.28 16.08 -2.90
CA SER A 48 5.33 16.66 -3.87
C SER A 48 3.97 16.93 -3.26
N TYR A 49 3.52 16.07 -2.36
CA TYR A 49 2.23 16.21 -1.71
C TYR A 49 2.32 16.94 -0.38
N GLU A 50 3.52 17.34 0.04
CA GLU A 50 3.76 18.02 1.31
C GLU A 50 3.10 17.27 2.46
N LEU A 51 3.31 15.96 2.52
CA LEU A 51 2.66 15.09 3.49
C LEU A 51 3.14 15.42 4.91
N PRO A 52 2.23 15.79 5.82
CA PRO A 52 2.60 15.90 7.23
C PRO A 52 2.85 14.51 7.80
N ASP A 53 3.72 14.40 8.77
CA ASP A 53 4.04 13.14 9.44
C ASP A 53 4.43 12.03 8.46
N PRO A 54 5.40 12.26 7.55
CA PRO A 54 5.79 11.24 6.57
C PRO A 54 6.35 9.97 7.21
N GLN A 55 6.79 10.04 8.45
CA GLN A 55 7.29 8.87 9.18
C GLN A 55 6.21 7.81 9.41
N ARG A 56 4.93 8.17 9.25
CA ARG A 56 3.82 7.24 9.38
C ARG A 56 3.46 6.54 8.08
N LEU A 57 4.10 6.93 6.98
CA LEU A 57 3.70 6.45 5.66
C LEU A 57 3.89 4.95 5.50
N VAL A 58 5.04 4.41 5.89
CA VAL A 58 5.33 2.98 5.72
C VAL A 58 4.38 2.12 6.55
N SER A 59 4.11 2.53 7.80
CA SER A 59 3.12 1.84 8.63
C SER A 59 1.74 1.84 7.98
N THR A 60 1.37 2.94 7.32
CA THR A 60 0.08 3.07 6.65
C THR A 60 0.02 2.18 5.42
N ILE A 61 1.12 2.06 4.67
CA ILE A 61 1.20 1.13 3.53
C ILE A 61 0.96 -0.30 4.01
N LEU A 62 1.64 -0.71 5.08
CA LEU A 62 1.48 -2.04 5.65
C LEU A 62 0.04 -2.29 6.10
N TRP A 63 -0.57 -1.30 6.71
CA TRP A 63 -1.97 -1.39 7.15
C TRP A 63 -2.92 -1.62 5.97
N TRP A 64 -2.72 -0.88 4.87
CA TRP A 64 -3.55 -1.03 3.67
C TRP A 64 -3.37 -2.40 3.02
N GLN A 65 -2.14 -2.88 2.94
CA GLN A 65 -1.85 -4.19 2.36
C GLN A 65 -2.51 -5.30 3.18
N ASP A 66 -2.43 -5.20 4.51
CA ASP A 66 -3.07 -6.17 5.40
C ASP A 66 -4.59 -6.18 5.21
N ARG A 67 -5.20 -5.01 5.17
CA ARG A 67 -6.64 -4.91 4.96
C ARG A 67 -7.07 -5.41 3.58
N CYS A 68 -6.23 -5.19 2.58
CA CYS A 68 -6.54 -5.58 1.21
C CYS A 68 -6.71 -7.09 1.09
N TRP A 69 -5.73 -7.88 1.52
CA TRP A 69 -5.84 -9.32 1.36
C TRP A 69 -6.89 -9.93 2.28
N ARG A 70 -7.06 -9.39 3.49
CA ARG A 70 -8.12 -9.86 4.40
C ARG A 70 -9.50 -9.55 3.84
N GLY A 71 -9.66 -8.38 3.22
CA GLY A 71 -10.91 -8.00 2.58
C GLY A 71 -11.28 -8.91 1.43
N ILE A 72 -10.30 -9.26 0.59
CA ILE A 72 -10.52 -10.20 -0.51
C ILE A 72 -11.02 -11.55 0.03
N GLU A 73 -10.36 -12.08 1.06
CA GLU A 73 -10.74 -13.36 1.65
C GLU A 73 -12.13 -13.30 2.29
N THR A 74 -12.39 -12.27 3.09
CA THR A 74 -13.66 -12.13 3.78
C THR A 74 -14.82 -12.03 2.79
N GLN A 75 -14.68 -11.20 1.76
CA GLN A 75 -15.74 -11.02 0.78
C GLN A 75 -15.91 -12.24 -0.12
N ALA A 76 -14.81 -12.90 -0.49
CA ALA A 76 -14.89 -14.14 -1.25
C ALA A 76 -15.63 -15.22 -0.47
N ASP A 77 -15.35 -15.36 0.82
CA ASP A 77 -16.02 -16.30 1.70
C ASP A 77 -17.51 -15.97 1.87
N ALA A 78 -17.86 -14.68 1.78
CA ALA A 78 -19.24 -14.22 1.86
C ALA A 78 -20.02 -14.37 0.54
N GLY A 79 -19.38 -14.87 -0.50
CA GLY A 79 -20.04 -15.14 -1.77
C GLY A 79 -19.81 -14.12 -2.87
N ASP A 80 -18.92 -13.15 -2.68
CA ASP A 80 -18.59 -12.19 -3.74
C ASP A 80 -17.77 -12.89 -4.82
N LEU A 81 -18.36 -13.04 -6.01
CA LEU A 81 -17.74 -13.77 -7.12
C LEU A 81 -16.50 -13.06 -7.65
N ALA A 82 -16.49 -11.74 -7.68
CA ALA A 82 -15.34 -10.99 -8.15
C ALA A 82 -14.15 -11.19 -7.22
N MET A 83 -14.39 -11.15 -5.90
CA MET A 83 -13.33 -11.38 -4.91
C MET A 83 -12.85 -12.82 -4.93
N ALA A 84 -13.77 -13.79 -5.16
CA ALA A 84 -13.40 -15.19 -5.30
C ALA A 84 -12.46 -15.40 -6.50
N ARG A 85 -12.74 -14.71 -7.61
CA ARG A 85 -11.87 -14.79 -8.80
C ARG A 85 -10.49 -14.21 -8.52
N LEU A 86 -10.42 -13.08 -7.79
CA LEU A 86 -9.14 -12.49 -7.40
C LEU A 86 -8.35 -13.45 -6.52
N ARG A 87 -9.01 -14.07 -5.56
CA ARG A 87 -8.38 -15.06 -4.68
C ARG A 87 -7.84 -16.24 -5.47
N ASP A 88 -8.64 -16.78 -6.39
CA ASP A 88 -8.24 -17.92 -7.23
C ASP A 88 -7.07 -17.56 -8.15
N ALA A 89 -7.00 -16.30 -8.58
CA ALA A 89 -5.91 -15.81 -9.41
C ALA A 89 -4.62 -15.51 -8.62
N GLY A 90 -4.63 -15.71 -7.30
CA GLY A 90 -3.45 -15.52 -6.47
C GLY A 90 -3.28 -14.12 -5.92
N ALA A 91 -4.31 -13.27 -5.98
CA ALA A 91 -4.22 -11.89 -5.51
C ALA A 91 -3.86 -11.80 -4.02
N VAL A 92 -4.41 -12.69 -3.19
CA VAL A 92 -4.11 -12.71 -1.75
C VAL A 92 -2.62 -12.95 -1.53
N ARG A 93 -2.04 -13.93 -2.23
CA ARG A 93 -0.60 -14.23 -2.11
C ARG A 93 0.25 -13.07 -2.59
N GLN A 94 -0.15 -12.41 -3.66
CA GLN A 94 0.56 -11.25 -4.19
C GLN A 94 0.59 -10.11 -3.18
N VAL A 95 -0.54 -9.81 -2.56
CA VAL A 95 -0.62 -8.75 -1.55
C VAL A 95 0.18 -9.13 -0.29
N GLN A 96 0.08 -10.39 0.14
CA GLN A 96 0.88 -10.87 1.29
C GLN A 96 2.37 -10.79 1.01
N SER A 97 2.80 -11.11 -0.21
CA SER A 97 4.21 -11.00 -0.60
C SER A 97 4.67 -9.54 -0.61
N ALA A 98 3.81 -8.64 -1.07
CA ALA A 98 4.11 -7.21 -1.05
C ALA A 98 4.23 -6.70 0.40
N TYR A 99 3.33 -7.14 1.27
CA TYR A 99 3.38 -6.81 2.69
C TYR A 99 4.70 -7.27 3.31
N GLN A 100 5.08 -8.51 3.05
CA GLN A 100 6.32 -9.07 3.59
C GLN A 100 7.53 -8.30 3.09
N TRP A 101 7.53 -7.95 1.81
CA TRP A 101 8.61 -7.17 1.22
C TRP A 101 8.74 -5.80 1.88
N VAL A 102 7.64 -5.07 2.04
CA VAL A 102 7.63 -3.75 2.70
C VAL A 102 8.10 -3.89 4.15
N SER A 103 7.63 -4.91 4.85
CA SER A 103 8.03 -5.18 6.23
C SER A 103 9.54 -5.43 6.33
N ASP A 104 10.09 -6.23 5.41
CA ASP A 104 11.51 -6.55 5.40
C ASP A 104 12.39 -5.33 5.08
N HIS A 105 11.87 -4.39 4.31
CA HIS A 105 12.60 -3.20 3.89
C HIS A 105 12.14 -1.94 4.63
N ARG A 106 11.42 -2.13 5.70
CA ARG A 106 10.80 -1.03 6.46
C ARG A 106 11.80 0.04 6.86
N ASP A 107 12.95 -0.36 7.40
CA ASP A 107 13.95 0.60 7.89
C ASP A 107 14.48 1.47 6.76
N ALA A 108 14.79 0.89 5.61
CA ALA A 108 15.30 1.63 4.47
C ALA A 108 14.25 2.61 3.94
N LEU A 109 13.00 2.17 3.86
CA LEU A 109 11.91 3.00 3.38
C LEU A 109 11.60 4.15 4.35
N GLU A 110 11.58 3.85 5.64
CA GLU A 110 11.31 4.88 6.67
C GLU A 110 12.41 5.93 6.73
N ARG A 111 13.66 5.52 6.58
CA ARG A 111 14.78 6.48 6.57
C ARG A 111 14.69 7.46 5.41
N SER A 112 14.17 7.03 4.28
CA SER A 112 14.08 7.89 3.09
C SER A 112 13.09 9.04 3.26
N VAL A 113 12.09 8.88 4.13
CA VAL A 113 11.01 9.87 4.32
C VAL A 113 11.10 10.63 5.63
N GLN A 114 12.15 10.40 6.39
CA GLN A 114 12.38 11.14 7.62
C GLN A 114 12.90 12.55 7.35
#